data_4cc2e35fe9c11450616f9661b5088764
#
_entry.id   4cc2e35fe9c11450616f9661b5088764
#
_cell.length_a   1.000
_cell.length_b   1.000
_cell.length_c   1.000
_cell.angle_alpha   90.00
_cell.angle_beta   90.00
_cell.angle_gamma   90.00
#
_symmetry.space_group_name_H-M   'P 1'
#
loop_
_entity.id
_entity.type
_entity.pdbx_description
1 polymer ?
#
loop_
_entity_poly.entity_id
_entity_poly.type
_entity_poly.pdbx_seq_one_letter_code
_entity_poly.pdbx_strand_id
1 'polypeptide(L)'
;MLKVAKFGGSSMADAKQFEKVRDIVRADSARRVIVVSAAGKRDADDHKLTDLLYLCHAHLQYGVSCESIFQMICERYIAIRDACGLSVDIEAELDVLRQQLRSGISEEELVSRGEYFSALLMADYLGYSFLDAELWVRFRFDGTIDKEASYAALQRLAEGRSVVIPGFYGVTPDGKIRTFSRGGSDITGALAAAALNADVYENWTDVSGILMADPRIVPDPLPIERITYNELRELSFVGAQVLHEGTVFPVREKNIPLNIRNTNDPDHPGTLIMESFDDVDDGRLITGIAGKKNYSIVTIAKTGMSSSVGAFRQVFEVFERNGVSIEYAPSGIDCLSLVVPSEKIAPCLYSVLGELEKQLKPDHLHVTENISIVAAVGRKMVFRPGTSGRIFAALGEHGINIRMISQGPDELNIIVGVDTKDFAPAIQVLYNSFVK
;
A
#
# COMPACT_ATOMS: atom_id res chain seq x y z
N MET A 1 -11.19 -26.17 0.09
CA MET A 1 -10.27 -25.02 0.01
C MET A 1 -11.01 -23.86 -0.64
N LEU A 2 -10.93 -22.67 -0.07
CA LEU A 2 -11.49 -21.43 -0.59
C LEU A 2 -10.37 -20.41 -0.76
N LYS A 3 -10.26 -19.88 -1.98
CA LYS A 3 -9.36 -18.74 -2.28
C LYS A 3 -10.19 -17.52 -2.63
N VAL A 4 -9.82 -16.39 -2.05
CA VAL A 4 -10.29 -15.08 -2.48
C VAL A 4 -9.20 -14.48 -3.35
N ALA A 5 -9.54 -14.14 -4.59
CA ALA A 5 -8.59 -13.55 -5.53
C ALA A 5 -9.01 -12.12 -5.88
N LYS A 6 -8.11 -11.15 -5.59
CA LYS A 6 -8.33 -9.75 -5.97
C LYS A 6 -7.46 -9.41 -7.17
N PHE A 7 -8.03 -8.75 -8.17
CA PHE A 7 -7.33 -8.28 -9.36
C PHE A 7 -7.25 -6.75 -9.38
N GLY A 8 -6.02 -6.24 -9.54
CA GLY A 8 -5.75 -4.80 -9.58
C GLY A 8 -6.18 -4.15 -10.90
N GLY A 9 -6.13 -2.82 -10.95
CA GLY A 9 -6.58 -2.07 -12.14
C GLY A 9 -5.81 -2.41 -13.41
N SER A 10 -4.50 -2.65 -13.34
CA SER A 10 -3.68 -3.12 -14.48
C SER A 10 -4.16 -4.46 -15.03
N SER A 11 -4.68 -5.34 -14.18
CA SER A 11 -5.27 -6.63 -14.56
C SER A 11 -6.69 -6.51 -15.16
N MET A 12 -7.29 -5.32 -15.07
CA MET A 12 -8.63 -5.01 -15.57
C MET A 12 -8.61 -3.99 -16.71
N ALA A 13 -7.45 -3.66 -17.27
CA ALA A 13 -7.26 -2.53 -18.17
C ALA A 13 -7.97 -2.67 -19.53
N ASP A 14 -8.05 -3.87 -20.06
CA ASP A 14 -8.62 -4.18 -21.38
C ASP A 14 -9.09 -5.64 -21.50
N ALA A 15 -9.62 -6.01 -22.66
CA ALA A 15 -10.11 -7.36 -22.94
C ALA A 15 -9.02 -8.45 -22.83
N LYS A 16 -7.76 -8.14 -23.19
CA LYS A 16 -6.65 -9.13 -23.08
C LYS A 16 -6.35 -9.43 -21.61
N GLN A 17 -6.42 -8.41 -20.75
CA GLN A 17 -6.25 -8.60 -19.31
C GLN A 17 -7.45 -9.36 -18.72
N PHE A 18 -8.67 -9.06 -19.15
CA PHE A 18 -9.85 -9.83 -18.76
C PHE A 18 -9.72 -11.33 -19.12
N GLU A 19 -9.16 -11.63 -20.29
CA GLU A 19 -8.88 -12.99 -20.72
C GLU A 19 -7.92 -13.73 -19.78
N LYS A 20 -6.80 -13.07 -19.43
CA LYS A 20 -5.85 -13.61 -18.45
C LYS A 20 -6.49 -13.86 -17.08
N VAL A 21 -7.30 -12.91 -16.59
CA VAL A 21 -8.03 -13.05 -15.32
C VAL A 21 -8.96 -14.26 -15.38
N ARG A 22 -9.74 -14.40 -16.46
CA ARG A 22 -10.62 -15.58 -16.68
C ARG A 22 -9.81 -16.89 -16.61
N ASP A 23 -8.69 -16.95 -17.31
CA ASP A 23 -7.88 -18.17 -17.39
C ASP A 23 -7.23 -18.51 -16.04
N ILE A 24 -6.76 -17.49 -15.31
CA ILE A 24 -6.27 -17.65 -13.94
C ILE A 24 -7.37 -18.17 -13.02
N VAL A 25 -8.57 -17.60 -13.08
CA VAL A 25 -9.67 -18.04 -12.21
C VAL A 25 -10.09 -19.46 -12.52
N ARG A 26 -10.21 -19.81 -13.81
CA ARG A 26 -10.61 -21.17 -14.25
C ARG A 26 -9.54 -22.24 -13.99
N ALA A 27 -8.27 -21.86 -13.91
CA ALA A 27 -7.18 -22.79 -13.62
C ALA A 27 -7.23 -23.39 -12.20
N ASP A 28 -7.99 -22.76 -11.28
CA ASP A 28 -8.11 -23.24 -9.89
C ASP A 28 -9.54 -23.04 -9.38
N SER A 29 -10.26 -24.14 -9.24
CA SER A 29 -11.67 -24.17 -8.77
C SER A 29 -11.86 -23.65 -7.33
N ALA A 30 -10.79 -23.47 -6.56
CA ALA A 30 -10.82 -22.85 -5.23
C ALA A 30 -11.03 -21.33 -5.30
N ARG A 31 -10.78 -20.67 -6.44
CA ARG A 31 -10.98 -19.24 -6.67
C ARG A 31 -12.46 -18.91 -6.93
N ARG A 32 -13.25 -18.95 -5.88
CA ARG A 32 -14.72 -18.75 -5.98
C ARG A 32 -15.17 -17.34 -5.62
N VAL A 33 -14.32 -16.54 -5.00
CA VAL A 33 -14.64 -15.16 -4.61
C VAL A 33 -13.60 -14.25 -5.27
N ILE A 34 -14.07 -13.46 -6.21
CA ILE A 34 -13.23 -12.60 -7.04
C ILE A 34 -13.54 -11.15 -6.70
N VAL A 35 -12.51 -10.36 -6.39
CA VAL A 35 -12.64 -8.92 -6.15
C VAL A 35 -11.90 -8.18 -7.26
N VAL A 36 -12.52 -7.20 -7.89
CA VAL A 36 -11.92 -6.46 -8.99
C VAL A 36 -11.85 -4.97 -8.73
N SER A 37 -10.82 -4.34 -9.28
CA SER A 37 -10.67 -2.88 -9.33
C SER A 37 -11.29 -2.32 -10.60
N ALA A 38 -11.46 -1.00 -10.65
CA ALA A 38 -11.74 -0.28 -11.90
C ALA A 38 -10.65 -0.53 -12.93
N ALA A 39 -10.97 -0.41 -14.21
CA ALA A 39 -10.01 -0.60 -15.30
C ALA A 39 -8.86 0.43 -15.20
N GLY A 40 -7.62 -0.09 -15.17
CA GLY A 40 -6.40 0.69 -15.13
C GLY A 40 -5.99 1.25 -16.50
N LYS A 41 -4.75 1.70 -16.58
CA LYS A 41 -4.13 2.15 -17.84
C LYS A 41 -3.81 0.95 -18.72
N ARG A 42 -4.01 1.08 -20.03
CA ARG A 42 -3.57 0.11 -21.05
C ARG A 42 -2.09 0.28 -21.40
N ASP A 43 -1.62 1.55 -21.34
CA ASP A 43 -0.24 1.96 -21.64
C ASP A 43 0.13 3.22 -20.83
N ALA A 44 1.32 3.75 -21.06
CA ALA A 44 1.84 4.90 -20.31
C ALA A 44 1.06 6.21 -20.56
N ASP A 45 0.51 6.38 -21.76
CA ASP A 45 -0.18 7.60 -22.20
C ASP A 45 -1.70 7.55 -21.90
N ASP A 46 -2.20 6.40 -21.45
CA ASP A 46 -3.61 6.19 -21.13
C ASP A 46 -3.99 6.74 -19.75
N HIS A 47 -5.29 6.85 -19.49
CA HIS A 47 -5.87 7.30 -18.23
C HIS A 47 -6.47 6.14 -17.45
N LYS A 48 -6.34 6.16 -16.11
CA LYS A 48 -7.12 5.27 -15.25
C LYS A 48 -8.58 5.71 -15.29
N LEU A 49 -9.51 4.76 -15.33
CA LEU A 49 -10.93 5.10 -15.33
C LEU A 49 -11.36 5.82 -14.04
N THR A 50 -10.74 5.48 -12.91
CA THR A 50 -10.99 6.19 -11.66
C THR A 50 -10.62 7.68 -11.76
N ASP A 51 -9.48 8.02 -12.41
CA ASP A 51 -9.06 9.41 -12.61
C ASP A 51 -10.05 10.17 -13.51
N LEU A 52 -10.58 9.51 -14.56
CA LEU A 52 -11.61 10.09 -15.44
C LEU A 52 -12.93 10.32 -14.69
N LEU A 53 -13.33 9.42 -13.79
CA LEU A 53 -14.53 9.59 -12.96
C LEU A 53 -14.39 10.77 -12.00
N TYR A 54 -13.23 10.92 -11.33
CA TYR A 54 -12.93 12.12 -10.53
C TYR A 54 -12.97 13.41 -11.38
N LEU A 55 -12.42 13.37 -12.58
CA LEU A 55 -12.42 14.51 -13.48
C LEU A 55 -13.85 14.86 -13.94
N CYS A 56 -14.70 13.86 -14.22
CA CYS A 56 -16.13 14.09 -14.49
C CYS A 56 -16.80 14.83 -13.33
N HIS A 57 -16.59 14.37 -12.10
CA HIS A 57 -17.17 15.01 -10.92
C HIS A 57 -16.69 16.45 -10.75
N ALA A 58 -15.40 16.69 -10.91
CA ALA A 58 -14.84 18.05 -10.85
C ALA A 58 -15.47 18.97 -11.90
N HIS A 59 -15.67 18.49 -13.14
CA HIS A 59 -16.35 19.27 -14.18
C HIS A 59 -17.78 19.64 -13.77
N LEU A 60 -18.55 18.68 -13.21
CA LEU A 60 -19.90 18.93 -12.74
C LEU A 60 -19.95 19.98 -11.64
N GLN A 61 -19.03 19.95 -10.69
CA GLN A 61 -18.96 20.94 -9.62
C GLN A 61 -18.73 22.37 -10.12
N TYR A 62 -17.99 22.54 -11.22
CA TYR A 62 -17.75 23.83 -11.84
C TYR A 62 -18.76 24.20 -12.94
N GLY A 63 -19.82 23.39 -13.12
CA GLY A 63 -20.83 23.63 -14.15
C GLY A 63 -20.32 23.44 -15.58
N VAL A 64 -19.23 22.68 -15.75
CA VAL A 64 -18.65 22.37 -17.06
C VAL A 64 -19.14 21.00 -17.52
N SER A 65 -19.39 20.84 -18.81
CA SER A 65 -19.80 19.53 -19.36
C SER A 65 -18.69 18.49 -19.17
N CYS A 66 -19.07 17.32 -18.68
CA CYS A 66 -18.17 16.16 -18.58
C CYS A 66 -18.44 15.13 -19.68
N GLU A 67 -19.29 15.41 -20.66
CA GLU A 67 -19.75 14.42 -21.64
C GLU A 67 -18.62 13.76 -22.43
N SER A 68 -17.60 14.54 -22.85
CA SER A 68 -16.45 13.97 -23.58
C SER A 68 -15.61 13.02 -22.72
N ILE A 69 -15.47 13.32 -21.43
CA ILE A 69 -14.75 12.46 -20.48
C ILE A 69 -15.57 11.20 -20.20
N PHE A 70 -16.87 11.38 -19.99
CA PHE A 70 -17.77 10.25 -19.76
C PHE A 70 -17.86 9.33 -20.98
N GLN A 71 -17.81 9.88 -22.18
CA GLN A 71 -17.75 9.09 -23.42
C GLN A 71 -16.51 8.19 -23.48
N MET A 72 -15.33 8.66 -23.04
CA MET A 72 -14.12 7.83 -22.94
C MET A 72 -14.30 6.63 -22.00
N ILE A 73 -15.04 6.84 -20.89
CA ILE A 73 -15.37 5.78 -19.94
C ILE A 73 -16.30 4.75 -20.59
N CYS A 74 -17.34 5.21 -21.27
CA CYS A 74 -18.29 4.35 -21.98
C CYS A 74 -17.58 3.50 -23.03
N GLU A 75 -16.79 4.13 -23.89
CA GLU A 75 -16.02 3.44 -24.94
C GLU A 75 -15.11 2.35 -24.39
N ARG A 76 -14.50 2.57 -23.23
CA ARG A 76 -13.63 1.57 -22.59
C ARG A 76 -14.42 0.33 -22.19
N TYR A 77 -15.52 0.46 -21.47
CA TYR A 77 -16.31 -0.69 -21.01
C TYR A 77 -17.03 -1.40 -22.15
N ILE A 78 -17.58 -0.65 -23.13
CA ILE A 78 -18.17 -1.24 -24.35
C ILE A 78 -17.12 -2.05 -25.13
N ALA A 79 -15.91 -1.49 -25.33
CA ALA A 79 -14.84 -2.20 -26.03
C ALA A 79 -14.43 -3.51 -25.30
N ILE A 80 -14.40 -3.52 -23.97
CA ILE A 80 -14.12 -4.75 -23.19
C ILE A 80 -15.26 -5.75 -23.39
N ARG A 81 -16.53 -5.33 -23.25
CA ARG A 81 -17.70 -6.19 -23.47
C ARG A 81 -17.65 -6.84 -24.86
N ASP A 82 -17.48 -6.03 -25.90
CA ASP A 82 -17.53 -6.48 -27.28
C ASP A 82 -16.38 -7.45 -27.62
N ALA A 83 -15.16 -7.10 -27.21
CA ALA A 83 -14.01 -7.94 -27.46
C ALA A 83 -14.03 -9.28 -26.68
N CYS A 84 -14.64 -9.29 -25.49
CA CYS A 84 -14.85 -10.51 -24.69
C CYS A 84 -16.12 -11.28 -25.08
N GLY A 85 -16.98 -10.73 -25.96
CA GLY A 85 -18.24 -11.36 -26.40
C GLY A 85 -19.25 -11.53 -25.27
N LEU A 86 -19.35 -10.53 -24.37
CA LEU A 86 -20.21 -10.61 -23.19
C LEU A 86 -21.65 -10.24 -23.51
N SER A 87 -22.59 -10.79 -22.73
CA SER A 87 -24.03 -10.64 -22.94
C SER A 87 -24.67 -9.52 -22.12
N VAL A 88 -23.95 -9.02 -21.12
CA VAL A 88 -24.42 -7.96 -20.22
C VAL A 88 -24.72 -6.66 -20.98
N ASP A 89 -25.86 -6.08 -20.74
CA ASP A 89 -26.26 -4.79 -21.32
C ASP A 89 -25.59 -3.63 -20.58
N ILE A 90 -24.29 -3.44 -20.87
CA ILE A 90 -23.49 -2.39 -20.23
C ILE A 90 -23.91 -0.99 -20.67
N GLU A 91 -24.51 -0.85 -21.87
CA GLU A 91 -25.01 0.43 -22.36
C GLU A 91 -26.19 0.93 -21.51
N ALA A 92 -27.11 0.04 -21.14
CA ALA A 92 -28.22 0.40 -20.24
C ALA A 92 -27.71 0.89 -18.88
N GLU A 93 -26.71 0.23 -18.29
CA GLU A 93 -26.06 0.65 -17.04
C GLU A 93 -25.34 2.01 -17.16
N LEU A 94 -24.63 2.22 -18.26
CA LEU A 94 -23.96 3.49 -18.55
C LEU A 94 -24.97 4.63 -18.80
N ASP A 95 -26.12 4.35 -19.40
CA ASP A 95 -27.19 5.35 -19.58
C ASP A 95 -27.86 5.73 -18.26
N VAL A 96 -28.02 4.79 -17.33
CA VAL A 96 -28.45 5.10 -15.95
C VAL A 96 -27.47 6.04 -15.29
N LEU A 97 -26.16 5.77 -15.37
CA LEU A 97 -25.14 6.67 -14.82
C LEU A 97 -25.16 8.05 -15.50
N ARG A 98 -25.35 8.11 -16.84
CA ARG A 98 -25.49 9.38 -17.57
C ARG A 98 -26.67 10.22 -17.07
N GLN A 99 -27.79 9.58 -16.70
CA GLN A 99 -28.93 10.27 -16.11
C GLN A 99 -28.59 10.80 -14.71
N GLN A 100 -27.89 10.02 -13.89
CA GLN A 100 -27.43 10.43 -12.56
C GLN A 100 -26.45 11.62 -12.64
N LEU A 101 -25.55 11.65 -13.61
CA LEU A 101 -24.66 12.81 -13.86
C LEU A 101 -25.44 14.11 -14.12
N ARG A 102 -26.61 14.02 -14.76
CA ARG A 102 -27.49 15.19 -15.05
C ARG A 102 -28.34 15.61 -13.85
N SER A 103 -28.75 14.66 -13.01
CA SER A 103 -29.61 14.91 -11.84
C SER A 103 -28.84 15.26 -10.57
N GLY A 104 -27.52 15.08 -10.57
CA GLY A 104 -26.62 15.24 -9.43
C GLY A 104 -26.28 13.89 -8.79
N ILE A 105 -25.01 13.59 -8.74
CA ILE A 105 -24.44 12.38 -8.13
C ILE A 105 -23.32 12.78 -7.18
N SER A 106 -23.15 12.07 -6.08
CA SER A 106 -22.02 12.30 -5.18
C SER A 106 -20.71 11.81 -5.81
N GLU A 107 -19.57 12.38 -5.37
CA GLU A 107 -18.26 11.95 -5.85
C GLU A 107 -18.01 10.47 -5.58
N GLU A 108 -18.28 10.03 -4.35
CA GLU A 108 -18.03 8.65 -3.93
C GLU A 108 -18.89 7.65 -4.70
N GLU A 109 -20.16 7.99 -4.97
CA GLU A 109 -21.04 7.17 -5.80
C GLU A 109 -20.55 7.11 -7.25
N LEU A 110 -20.20 8.23 -7.85
CA LEU A 110 -19.68 8.28 -9.23
C LEU A 110 -18.40 7.46 -9.37
N VAL A 111 -17.44 7.66 -8.47
CA VAL A 111 -16.14 7.00 -8.57
C VAL A 111 -16.26 5.49 -8.34
N SER A 112 -17.17 5.04 -7.48
CA SER A 112 -17.44 3.61 -7.24
C SER A 112 -17.92 2.84 -8.49
N ARG A 113 -18.47 3.55 -9.49
CA ARG A 113 -18.97 2.91 -10.73
C ARG A 113 -17.85 2.30 -11.57
N GLY A 114 -16.61 2.72 -11.38
CA GLY A 114 -15.47 2.10 -12.03
C GLY A 114 -15.33 0.61 -11.67
N GLU A 115 -15.31 0.31 -10.40
CA GLU A 115 -15.27 -1.07 -9.90
C GLU A 115 -16.57 -1.83 -10.19
N TYR A 116 -17.70 -1.15 -10.08
CA TYR A 116 -19.02 -1.72 -10.37
C TYR A 116 -19.07 -2.29 -11.79
N PHE A 117 -18.76 -1.49 -12.82
CA PHE A 117 -18.79 -1.95 -14.21
C PHE A 117 -17.74 -3.04 -14.50
N SER A 118 -16.55 -2.92 -13.94
CA SER A 118 -15.53 -3.97 -14.05
C SER A 118 -16.02 -5.30 -13.47
N ALA A 119 -16.68 -5.27 -12.32
CA ALA A 119 -17.21 -6.47 -11.68
C ALA A 119 -18.40 -7.06 -12.42
N LEU A 120 -19.27 -6.22 -12.97
CA LEU A 120 -20.42 -6.66 -13.77
C LEU A 120 -19.97 -7.42 -15.02
N LEU A 121 -19.01 -6.85 -15.78
CA LEU A 121 -18.43 -7.50 -16.95
C LEU A 121 -17.68 -8.78 -16.60
N MET A 122 -16.90 -8.79 -15.53
CA MET A 122 -16.15 -9.97 -15.11
C MET A 122 -17.07 -11.08 -14.59
N ALA A 123 -18.18 -10.75 -13.95
CA ALA A 123 -19.18 -11.72 -13.50
C ALA A 123 -19.79 -12.46 -14.68
N ASP A 124 -20.20 -11.73 -15.73
CA ASP A 124 -20.70 -12.32 -16.95
C ASP A 124 -19.64 -13.20 -17.66
N TYR A 125 -18.39 -12.73 -17.73
CA TYR A 125 -17.31 -13.47 -18.37
C TYR A 125 -16.94 -14.78 -17.68
N LEU A 126 -17.03 -14.82 -16.35
CA LEU A 126 -16.78 -16.02 -15.55
C LEU A 126 -18.01 -16.94 -15.43
N GLY A 127 -19.21 -16.42 -15.67
CA GLY A 127 -20.46 -17.07 -15.32
C GLY A 127 -20.69 -17.14 -13.80
N TYR A 128 -20.15 -16.19 -13.06
CA TYR A 128 -20.29 -16.06 -11.61
C TYR A 128 -21.38 -15.06 -11.27
N SER A 129 -21.91 -15.13 -10.04
CA SER A 129 -22.90 -14.15 -9.58
C SER A 129 -22.22 -12.80 -9.30
N PHE A 130 -22.75 -11.71 -9.85
CA PHE A 130 -22.39 -10.36 -9.41
C PHE A 130 -22.91 -10.12 -8.00
N LEU A 131 -22.06 -9.63 -7.10
CA LEU A 131 -22.41 -9.28 -5.73
C LEU A 131 -21.91 -7.88 -5.41
N ASP A 132 -22.83 -6.91 -5.42
CA ASP A 132 -22.49 -5.52 -5.14
C ASP A 132 -21.92 -5.34 -3.73
N ALA A 133 -20.86 -4.52 -3.62
CA ALA A 133 -20.22 -4.21 -2.34
C ALA A 133 -21.17 -3.50 -1.36
N GLU A 134 -22.11 -2.70 -1.84
CA GLU A 134 -23.10 -2.02 -1.01
C GLU A 134 -24.02 -2.99 -0.22
N LEU A 135 -24.13 -4.23 -0.68
CA LEU A 135 -24.98 -5.24 -0.02
C LEU A 135 -24.31 -5.82 1.23
N TRP A 136 -22.98 -5.69 1.38
CA TRP A 136 -22.28 -6.33 2.47
C TRP A 136 -21.20 -5.47 3.16
N VAL A 137 -20.49 -4.54 2.48
CA VAL A 137 -19.51 -3.66 3.11
C VAL A 137 -20.23 -2.55 3.86
N ARG A 138 -20.20 -2.57 5.19
CA ARG A 138 -20.89 -1.63 6.07
C ARG A 138 -19.90 -0.69 6.73
N PHE A 139 -20.08 0.62 6.52
CA PHE A 139 -19.38 1.64 7.28
C PHE A 139 -20.18 2.06 8.50
N ARG A 140 -19.48 2.52 9.54
CA ARG A 140 -20.07 3.26 10.65
C ARG A 140 -20.06 4.75 10.34
N PHE A 141 -20.78 5.54 11.14
CA PHE A 141 -20.82 7.00 10.96
C PHE A 141 -19.44 7.68 11.15
N ASP A 142 -18.55 7.10 11.94
CA ASP A 142 -17.16 7.59 12.13
C ASP A 142 -16.24 7.26 10.95
N GLY A 143 -16.75 6.50 9.96
CA GLY A 143 -16.00 6.08 8.78
C GLY A 143 -15.21 4.80 8.93
N THR A 144 -15.27 4.16 10.08
CA THR A 144 -14.70 2.83 10.27
C THR A 144 -15.61 1.75 9.68
N ILE A 145 -15.03 0.57 9.40
CA ILE A 145 -15.80 -0.58 8.92
C ILE A 145 -16.46 -1.29 10.09
N ASP A 146 -17.75 -1.57 9.95
CA ASP A 146 -18.46 -2.51 10.80
C ASP A 146 -18.16 -3.94 10.34
N LYS A 147 -17.05 -4.51 10.86
CA LYS A 147 -16.59 -5.83 10.47
C LYS A 147 -17.62 -6.91 10.75
N GLU A 148 -18.30 -6.85 11.89
CA GLU A 148 -19.29 -7.86 12.30
C GLU A 148 -20.46 -7.91 11.34
N ALA A 149 -21.09 -6.76 11.09
CA ALA A 149 -22.21 -6.65 10.14
C ALA A 149 -21.79 -7.03 8.72
N SER A 150 -20.60 -6.57 8.27
CA SER A 150 -20.07 -6.87 6.94
C SER A 150 -19.82 -8.36 6.75
N TYR A 151 -19.18 -9.00 7.71
CA TYR A 151 -18.83 -10.42 7.64
C TYR A 151 -20.08 -11.29 7.63
N ALA A 152 -21.02 -11.04 8.52
CA ALA A 152 -22.30 -11.77 8.56
C ALA A 152 -23.11 -11.62 7.24
N ALA A 153 -23.10 -10.42 6.66
CA ALA A 153 -23.77 -10.18 5.38
C ALA A 153 -23.11 -10.96 4.24
N LEU A 154 -21.78 -10.89 4.11
CA LEU A 154 -21.05 -11.60 3.05
C LEU A 154 -21.18 -13.12 3.17
N GLN A 155 -21.06 -13.69 4.37
CA GLN A 155 -21.22 -15.13 4.62
C GLN A 155 -22.55 -15.64 4.08
N ARG A 156 -23.65 -14.92 4.39
CA ARG A 156 -24.98 -15.27 3.91
C ARG A 156 -25.13 -15.12 2.39
N LEU A 157 -24.60 -14.05 1.80
CA LEU A 157 -24.80 -13.74 0.38
C LEU A 157 -23.93 -14.58 -0.55
N ALA A 158 -22.77 -15.01 -0.09
CA ALA A 158 -21.82 -15.82 -0.88
C ALA A 158 -21.95 -17.32 -0.60
N GLU A 159 -22.84 -17.75 0.27
CA GLU A 159 -22.99 -19.18 0.63
C GLU A 159 -23.29 -20.03 -0.60
N GLY A 160 -22.43 -21.03 -0.83
CA GLY A 160 -22.58 -22.00 -1.94
C GLY A 160 -22.38 -21.41 -3.34
N ARG A 161 -22.00 -20.14 -3.46
CA ARG A 161 -21.88 -19.44 -4.75
C ARG A 161 -20.44 -19.09 -5.09
N SER A 162 -20.19 -18.97 -6.40
CA SER A 162 -19.02 -18.22 -6.90
C SER A 162 -19.45 -16.81 -7.24
N VAL A 163 -18.73 -15.81 -6.73
CA VAL A 163 -19.14 -14.40 -6.81
C VAL A 163 -18.01 -13.52 -7.33
N VAL A 164 -18.40 -12.44 -8.05
CA VAL A 164 -17.53 -11.32 -8.37
C VAL A 164 -18.02 -10.09 -7.64
N ILE A 165 -17.12 -9.43 -6.94
CA ILE A 165 -17.39 -8.30 -6.04
C ILE A 165 -16.63 -7.08 -6.56
N PRO A 166 -17.29 -5.92 -6.74
CA PRO A 166 -16.59 -4.68 -6.96
C PRO A 166 -15.83 -4.28 -5.70
N GLY A 167 -14.57 -3.89 -5.82
CA GLY A 167 -13.77 -3.39 -4.71
C GLY A 167 -14.06 -1.93 -4.38
N PHE A 168 -13.31 -1.34 -3.44
CA PHE A 168 -13.17 0.08 -3.21
C PHE A 168 -14.29 0.78 -2.43
N TYR A 169 -15.50 0.28 -2.33
CA TYR A 169 -16.61 0.98 -1.71
C TYR A 169 -17.51 0.09 -0.85
N GLY A 170 -18.41 0.72 -0.13
CA GLY A 170 -19.49 0.11 0.65
C GLY A 170 -20.55 1.15 0.95
N VAL A 171 -21.37 0.92 1.97
CA VAL A 171 -22.50 1.77 2.32
C VAL A 171 -22.44 2.22 3.77
N THR A 172 -22.79 3.48 4.01
CA THR A 172 -22.97 4.08 5.33
C THR A 172 -24.34 3.74 5.93
N PRO A 173 -24.57 3.94 7.25
CA PRO A 173 -25.87 3.65 7.87
C PRO A 173 -27.05 4.45 7.30
N ASP A 174 -26.83 5.61 6.69
CA ASP A 174 -27.83 6.42 6.00
C ASP A 174 -28.02 6.04 4.53
N GLY A 175 -27.41 4.93 4.09
CA GLY A 175 -27.63 4.36 2.76
C GLY A 175 -26.81 5.02 1.64
N LYS A 176 -25.84 5.86 1.96
CA LYS A 176 -24.97 6.51 0.97
C LYS A 176 -23.73 5.64 0.66
N ILE A 177 -23.33 5.65 -0.59
CA ILE A 177 -22.05 5.04 -0.98
C ILE A 177 -20.90 5.80 -0.30
N ARG A 178 -19.92 5.04 0.18
CA ARG A 178 -18.67 5.54 0.71
C ARG A 178 -17.50 4.75 0.16
N THR A 179 -16.44 5.45 -0.25
CA THR A 179 -15.22 4.84 -0.77
C THR A 179 -14.15 4.73 0.31
N PHE A 180 -13.21 3.79 0.15
CA PHE A 180 -12.01 3.72 0.96
C PHE A 180 -11.00 4.78 0.49
N SER A 181 -10.27 5.35 1.41
CA SER A 181 -9.32 6.45 1.10
C SER A 181 -8.11 6.02 0.24
N ARG A 182 -7.63 4.79 0.40
CA ARG A 182 -6.50 4.22 -0.37
C ARG A 182 -6.57 2.69 -0.38
N GLY A 183 -6.10 2.08 -1.48
CA GLY A 183 -6.01 0.62 -1.59
C GLY A 183 -7.35 -0.09 -1.42
N GLY A 184 -8.46 0.56 -1.76
CA GLY A 184 -9.79 0.12 -1.38
C GLY A 184 -10.16 -1.28 -1.89
N SER A 185 -9.77 -1.63 -3.11
CA SER A 185 -10.01 -2.99 -3.63
C SER A 185 -9.18 -4.04 -2.88
N ASP A 186 -7.96 -3.69 -2.41
CA ASP A 186 -7.15 -4.60 -1.57
C ASP A 186 -7.83 -4.80 -0.22
N ILE A 187 -8.38 -3.72 0.38
CA ILE A 187 -9.14 -3.79 1.63
C ILE A 187 -10.39 -4.65 1.44
N THR A 188 -11.14 -4.45 0.37
CA THR A 188 -12.33 -5.26 0.06
C THR A 188 -11.98 -6.73 -0.07
N GLY A 189 -10.88 -7.08 -0.78
CA GLY A 189 -10.39 -8.45 -0.90
C GLY A 189 -9.99 -9.06 0.45
N ALA A 190 -9.28 -8.30 1.28
CA ALA A 190 -8.89 -8.74 2.61
C ALA A 190 -10.10 -8.94 3.56
N LEU A 191 -11.09 -8.02 3.51
CA LEU A 191 -12.34 -8.17 4.25
C LEU A 191 -13.12 -9.40 3.79
N ALA A 192 -13.22 -9.64 2.49
CA ALA A 192 -13.88 -10.81 1.93
C ALA A 192 -13.20 -12.12 2.35
N ALA A 193 -11.86 -12.15 2.29
CA ALA A 193 -11.08 -13.30 2.75
C ALA A 193 -11.28 -13.57 4.25
N ALA A 194 -11.24 -12.53 5.08
CA ALA A 194 -11.46 -12.64 6.52
C ALA A 194 -12.89 -13.06 6.87
N ALA A 195 -13.89 -12.49 6.18
CA ALA A 195 -15.30 -12.82 6.40
C ALA A 195 -15.63 -14.29 6.11
N LEU A 196 -15.02 -14.83 5.04
CA LEU A 196 -15.28 -16.20 4.58
C LEU A 196 -14.30 -17.22 5.14
N ASN A 197 -13.38 -16.81 6.03
CA ASN A 197 -12.28 -17.64 6.53
C ASN A 197 -11.56 -18.37 5.39
N ALA A 198 -11.13 -17.62 4.38
CA ALA A 198 -10.46 -18.17 3.21
C ALA A 198 -9.14 -18.84 3.60
N ASP A 199 -8.76 -19.90 2.89
CA ASP A 199 -7.48 -20.58 3.10
C ASP A 199 -6.30 -19.75 2.60
N VAL A 200 -6.52 -18.91 1.56
CA VAL A 200 -5.54 -17.98 0.98
C VAL A 200 -6.24 -16.75 0.43
N TYR A 201 -5.66 -15.57 0.64
CA TYR A 201 -5.98 -14.35 -0.09
C TYR A 201 -4.91 -14.11 -1.16
N GLU A 202 -5.29 -14.16 -2.43
CA GLU A 202 -4.40 -13.87 -3.57
C GLU A 202 -4.62 -12.43 -4.04
N ASN A 203 -3.55 -11.62 -4.05
CA ASN A 203 -3.56 -10.28 -4.63
C ASN A 203 -2.81 -10.29 -5.96
N TRP A 204 -3.56 -10.26 -7.06
CA TRP A 204 -3.06 -10.26 -8.41
C TRP A 204 -2.82 -8.85 -8.93
N THR A 205 -1.59 -8.60 -9.38
CA THR A 205 -1.10 -7.30 -9.87
C THR A 205 -0.23 -7.49 -11.12
N ASP A 206 0.55 -6.50 -11.52
CA ASP A 206 1.45 -6.52 -12.69
C ASP A 206 2.92 -6.83 -12.33
N VAL A 207 3.20 -7.16 -11.07
CA VAL A 207 4.55 -7.54 -10.61
C VAL A 207 4.56 -8.94 -10.00
N SER A 208 5.66 -9.67 -10.18
CA SER A 208 5.81 -11.06 -9.72
C SER A 208 6.19 -11.17 -8.23
N GLY A 209 5.47 -10.43 -7.37
CA GLY A 209 5.73 -10.39 -5.93
C GLY A 209 6.59 -9.20 -5.51
N ILE A 210 7.18 -9.30 -4.33
CA ILE A 210 8.03 -8.27 -3.73
C ILE A 210 9.49 -8.56 -4.08
N LEU A 211 10.23 -7.53 -4.46
CA LEU A 211 11.65 -7.63 -4.75
C LEU A 211 12.49 -7.24 -3.52
N MET A 212 13.67 -7.84 -3.38
CA MET A 212 14.59 -7.57 -2.26
C MET A 212 15.16 -6.15 -2.26
N ALA A 213 15.10 -5.45 -3.40
CA ALA A 213 15.49 -4.04 -3.54
C ALA A 213 14.69 -3.38 -4.69
N ASP A 214 14.73 -2.05 -4.76
CA ASP A 214 14.11 -1.28 -5.84
C ASP A 214 14.81 -1.57 -7.19
N PRO A 215 14.11 -2.09 -8.22
CA PRO A 215 14.70 -2.41 -9.52
C PRO A 215 15.24 -1.18 -10.28
N ARG A 216 14.82 0.02 -9.89
CA ARG A 216 15.37 1.28 -10.43
C ARG A 216 16.76 1.59 -9.89
N ILE A 217 17.16 0.95 -8.77
CA ILE A 217 18.46 1.14 -8.10
C ILE A 217 19.37 -0.06 -8.30
N VAL A 218 18.83 -1.25 -8.12
CA VAL A 218 19.54 -2.51 -8.27
C VAL A 218 19.01 -3.23 -9.52
N PRO A 219 19.82 -3.44 -10.56
CA PRO A 219 19.40 -4.22 -11.72
C PRO A 219 19.07 -5.67 -11.33
N ASP A 220 17.93 -6.16 -11.79
CA ASP A 220 17.46 -7.53 -11.60
C ASP A 220 17.54 -8.03 -10.14
N PRO A 221 16.88 -7.35 -9.20
CA PRO A 221 16.91 -7.77 -7.81
C PRO A 221 16.12 -9.09 -7.64
N LEU A 222 16.59 -9.95 -6.75
CA LEU A 222 15.93 -11.22 -6.47
C LEU A 222 14.53 -11.01 -5.88
N PRO A 223 13.56 -11.88 -6.21
CA PRO A 223 12.26 -11.86 -5.58
C PRO A 223 12.33 -12.39 -4.15
N ILE A 224 11.47 -11.86 -3.29
CA ILE A 224 11.21 -12.37 -1.95
C ILE A 224 10.13 -13.42 -2.05
N GLU A 225 10.48 -14.70 -1.84
CA GLU A 225 9.51 -15.79 -1.90
C GLU A 225 8.57 -15.80 -0.69
N ARG A 226 9.14 -15.51 0.49
CA ARG A 226 8.43 -15.56 1.79
C ARG A 226 8.83 -14.39 2.66
N ILE A 227 7.83 -13.70 3.23
CA ILE A 227 8.02 -12.56 4.12
C ILE A 227 6.97 -12.58 5.23
N THR A 228 7.35 -12.22 6.45
CA THR A 228 6.37 -12.04 7.53
C THR A 228 5.67 -10.69 7.42
N TYR A 229 4.48 -10.57 8.02
CA TYR A 229 3.77 -9.29 8.10
C TYR A 229 4.61 -8.19 8.77
N ASN A 230 5.41 -8.54 9.77
CA ASN A 230 6.29 -7.58 10.44
C ASN A 230 7.41 -7.10 9.52
N GLU A 231 8.09 -8.00 8.81
CA GLU A 231 9.12 -7.61 7.81
C GLU A 231 8.52 -6.77 6.68
N LEU A 232 7.33 -7.12 6.19
CA LEU A 232 6.61 -6.33 5.17
C LEU A 232 6.32 -4.92 5.66
N ARG A 233 5.87 -4.77 6.91
CA ARG A 233 5.63 -3.47 7.55
C ARG A 233 6.89 -2.64 7.61
N GLU A 234 8.00 -3.21 8.04
CA GLU A 234 9.29 -2.53 8.11
C GLU A 234 9.73 -2.05 6.71
N LEU A 235 9.69 -2.91 5.69
CA LEU A 235 10.02 -2.54 4.31
C LEU A 235 9.10 -1.45 3.76
N SER A 236 7.80 -1.54 4.02
CA SER A 236 6.81 -0.55 3.54
C SER A 236 7.02 0.80 4.22
N PHE A 237 7.33 0.82 5.52
CA PHE A 237 7.59 2.04 6.26
C PHE A 237 8.77 2.81 5.69
N VAL A 238 9.84 2.12 5.32
CA VAL A 238 11.04 2.73 4.74
C VAL A 238 10.99 2.90 3.21
N GLY A 239 9.84 2.67 2.57
CA GLY A 239 9.58 3.08 1.20
C GLY A 239 9.44 1.98 0.15
N ALA A 240 9.46 0.71 0.51
CA ALA A 240 9.08 -0.33 -0.42
C ALA A 240 7.58 -0.18 -0.77
N GLN A 241 7.29 0.09 -2.03
CA GLN A 241 5.91 0.24 -2.51
C GLN A 241 5.32 -1.13 -2.82
N VAL A 242 4.79 -1.83 -1.82
CA VAL A 242 4.23 -3.16 -2.01
C VAL A 242 2.73 -3.20 -1.75
N LEU A 243 2.35 -2.94 -0.52
CA LEU A 243 0.96 -2.89 -0.07
C LEU A 243 0.85 -1.86 1.06
N HIS A 244 -0.29 -1.19 1.13
CA HIS A 244 -0.58 -0.31 2.25
C HIS A 244 -0.89 -1.17 3.49
N GLU A 245 -0.30 -0.88 4.65
CA GLU A 245 -0.47 -1.65 5.89
C GLU A 245 -1.95 -1.90 6.24
N GLY A 246 -2.80 -0.88 6.10
CA GLY A 246 -4.23 -0.99 6.35
C GLY A 246 -4.97 -2.02 5.48
N THR A 247 -4.39 -2.41 4.33
CA THR A 247 -5.03 -3.36 3.40
C THR A 247 -4.89 -4.81 3.83
N VAL A 248 -3.88 -5.13 4.64
CA VAL A 248 -3.59 -6.52 5.05
C VAL A 248 -4.11 -6.86 6.44
N PHE A 249 -4.53 -5.86 7.22
CA PHE A 249 -4.95 -6.04 8.60
C PHE A 249 -6.06 -7.10 8.80
N PRO A 250 -7.15 -7.15 7.99
CA PRO A 250 -8.21 -8.14 8.17
C PRO A 250 -7.73 -9.59 8.02
N VAL A 251 -6.85 -9.86 7.05
CA VAL A 251 -6.31 -11.23 6.82
C VAL A 251 -5.27 -11.59 7.87
N ARG A 252 -4.47 -10.63 8.32
CA ARG A 252 -3.51 -10.83 9.41
C ARG A 252 -4.20 -11.22 10.71
N GLU A 253 -5.31 -10.54 11.10
CA GLU A 253 -6.09 -10.89 12.30
C GLU A 253 -6.62 -12.33 12.30
N LYS A 254 -6.85 -12.89 11.11
CA LYS A 254 -7.35 -14.26 10.91
C LYS A 254 -6.26 -15.28 10.59
N ASN A 255 -4.99 -14.87 10.58
CA ASN A 255 -3.86 -15.69 10.15
C ASN A 255 -4.05 -16.30 8.74
N ILE A 256 -4.72 -15.59 7.85
CA ILE A 256 -4.90 -16.00 6.46
C ILE A 256 -3.64 -15.65 5.67
N PRO A 257 -3.00 -16.61 5.00
CA PRO A 257 -1.89 -16.32 4.10
C PRO A 257 -2.30 -15.37 2.99
N LEU A 258 -1.46 -14.37 2.73
CA LEU A 258 -1.60 -13.45 1.60
C LEU A 258 -0.53 -13.78 0.56
N ASN A 259 -0.93 -13.97 -0.70
CA ASN A 259 0.00 -14.23 -1.81
C ASN A 259 -0.11 -13.12 -2.87
N ILE A 260 1.00 -12.41 -3.11
CA ILE A 260 1.09 -11.41 -4.19
C ILE A 260 1.54 -12.12 -5.45
N ARG A 261 0.74 -12.01 -6.53
CA ARG A 261 0.96 -12.73 -7.78
C ARG A 261 0.86 -11.82 -8.99
N ASN A 262 1.49 -12.25 -10.08
CA ASN A 262 1.50 -11.50 -11.34
C ASN A 262 0.45 -12.05 -12.33
N THR A 263 -0.48 -11.20 -12.75
CA THR A 263 -1.47 -11.53 -13.78
C THR A 263 -0.82 -11.80 -15.15
N ASN A 264 0.35 -11.21 -15.41
CA ASN A 264 1.08 -11.37 -16.65
C ASN A 264 2.05 -12.57 -16.64
N ASP A 265 2.29 -13.15 -15.46
CA ASP A 265 3.14 -14.33 -15.25
C ASP A 265 2.50 -15.22 -14.17
N PRO A 266 1.38 -15.89 -14.49
CA PRO A 266 0.58 -16.62 -13.50
C PRO A 266 1.26 -17.88 -12.96
N ASP A 267 2.28 -18.39 -13.63
CA ASP A 267 3.03 -19.57 -13.17
C ASP A 267 4.07 -19.20 -12.09
N HIS A 268 4.50 -17.94 -12.03
CA HIS A 268 5.41 -17.47 -11.00
C HIS A 268 4.72 -17.53 -9.63
N PRO A 269 5.35 -18.15 -8.59
CA PRO A 269 4.72 -18.35 -7.28
C PRO A 269 4.40 -17.04 -6.53
N GLY A 270 5.07 -15.94 -6.90
CA GLY A 270 4.92 -14.65 -6.25
C GLY A 270 5.57 -14.60 -4.87
N THR A 271 5.05 -13.72 -4.00
CA THR A 271 5.50 -13.58 -2.60
C THR A 271 4.41 -14.05 -1.65
N LEU A 272 4.72 -15.01 -0.78
CA LEU A 272 3.83 -15.46 0.29
C LEU A 272 4.10 -14.67 1.57
N ILE A 273 3.03 -14.10 2.16
CA ILE A 273 3.07 -13.29 3.38
C ILE A 273 2.27 -14.00 4.46
N MET A 274 2.88 -14.23 5.63
CA MET A 274 2.26 -14.91 6.78
C MET A 274 2.71 -14.26 8.10
N GLU A 275 2.10 -14.64 9.21
CA GLU A 275 2.53 -14.16 10.54
C GLU A 275 3.90 -14.76 10.93
N SER A 276 4.10 -16.05 10.63
CA SER A 276 5.36 -16.76 10.87
C SER A 276 5.57 -17.84 9.82
N PHE A 277 6.80 -18.30 9.69
CA PHE A 277 7.16 -19.46 8.89
C PHE A 277 7.88 -20.45 9.78
N ASP A 278 7.55 -21.75 9.68
CA ASP A 278 8.34 -22.82 10.25
C ASP A 278 9.66 -22.86 9.46
N ASP A 279 10.74 -22.51 10.14
CA ASP A 279 11.97 -22.09 9.45
C ASP A 279 12.65 -23.22 8.68
N VAL A 280 12.61 -23.10 7.38
CA VAL A 280 13.68 -23.61 6.53
C VAL A 280 14.75 -22.51 6.47
N ASP A 281 15.94 -22.75 7.00
CA ASP A 281 17.06 -21.80 6.87
C ASP A 281 17.49 -21.76 5.39
N ASP A 282 17.03 -20.74 4.65
CA ASP A 282 17.44 -20.49 3.27
C ASP A 282 18.84 -19.84 3.17
N GLY A 283 19.55 -19.72 4.34
CA GLY A 283 20.88 -19.12 4.43
C GLY A 283 20.90 -17.59 4.32
N ARG A 284 19.81 -16.96 3.95
CA ARG A 284 19.74 -15.49 3.79
C ARG A 284 19.51 -14.80 5.12
N LEU A 285 20.32 -13.77 5.38
CA LEU A 285 20.26 -12.97 6.59
C LEU A 285 19.26 -11.82 6.47
N ILE A 286 19.21 -11.22 5.28
CA ILE A 286 18.39 -10.05 4.96
C ILE A 286 17.26 -10.50 4.01
N THR A 287 16.03 -10.08 4.32
CA THR A 287 14.84 -10.33 3.51
C THR A 287 14.67 -9.26 2.44
N GLY A 288 15.02 -8.00 2.75
CA GLY A 288 14.95 -6.92 1.79
C GLY A 288 15.68 -5.66 2.25
N ILE A 289 15.93 -4.77 1.29
CA ILE A 289 16.58 -3.48 1.48
C ILE A 289 15.71 -2.42 0.82
N ALA A 290 15.30 -1.42 1.60
CA ALA A 290 14.48 -0.32 1.11
C ALA A 290 15.01 1.01 1.64
N GLY A 291 14.53 2.11 1.08
CA GLY A 291 14.92 3.43 1.57
C GLY A 291 14.05 4.55 1.04
N LYS A 292 14.11 5.67 1.73
CA LYS A 292 13.42 6.92 1.38
C LYS A 292 14.40 8.08 1.37
N LYS A 293 14.18 9.01 0.44
CA LYS A 293 14.90 10.28 0.36
C LYS A 293 14.14 11.41 1.05
N ASN A 294 14.80 12.56 1.11
CA ASN A 294 14.22 13.84 1.55
C ASN A 294 13.87 13.89 3.03
N TYR A 295 14.87 13.60 3.86
CA TYR A 295 14.80 13.78 5.31
C TYR A 295 15.66 14.91 5.80
N SER A 296 15.27 15.50 6.91
CA SER A 296 16.04 16.44 7.71
C SER A 296 16.21 15.89 9.12
N ILE A 297 17.39 16.12 9.70
CA ILE A 297 17.71 15.79 11.10
C ILE A 297 17.80 17.08 11.87
N VAL A 298 16.91 17.28 12.87
CA VAL A 298 16.99 18.39 13.82
C VAL A 298 17.67 17.86 15.08
N THR A 299 18.90 18.34 15.33
CA THR A 299 19.67 17.94 16.51
C THR A 299 19.63 19.05 17.54
N ILE A 300 19.20 18.70 18.74
CA ILE A 300 19.13 19.56 19.93
C ILE A 300 20.14 19.03 20.95
N ALA A 301 21.09 19.85 21.34
CA ALA A 301 22.04 19.50 22.40
C ALA A 301 21.90 20.49 23.56
N LYS A 302 21.79 19.95 24.76
CA LYS A 302 21.69 20.74 25.98
C LYS A 302 22.28 19.98 27.16
N THR A 303 23.27 20.59 27.80
CA THR A 303 23.91 20.06 29.00
C THR A 303 22.89 19.77 30.10
N GLY A 304 22.93 18.55 30.63
CA GLY A 304 21.97 18.07 31.64
C GLY A 304 20.61 17.68 31.12
N MET A 305 20.44 17.50 29.81
CA MET A 305 19.17 17.06 29.20
C MET A 305 18.71 15.72 29.76
N SER A 306 19.64 14.78 29.94
CA SER A 306 19.36 13.42 30.43
C SER A 306 18.86 13.42 31.90
N SER A 307 19.25 14.41 32.71
CA SER A 307 18.80 14.58 34.10
C SER A 307 17.58 15.47 34.24
N SER A 308 17.15 16.15 33.19
CA SER A 308 16.00 17.05 33.17
C SER A 308 14.71 16.28 32.87
N VAL A 309 13.91 16.03 33.92
CA VAL A 309 12.62 15.35 33.75
C VAL A 309 11.72 16.16 32.82
N GLY A 310 11.22 15.48 31.75
CA GLY A 310 10.31 16.09 30.80
C GLY A 310 10.98 16.85 29.65
N ALA A 311 12.32 16.89 29.54
CA ALA A 311 13.00 17.58 28.45
C ALA A 311 12.57 17.04 27.08
N PHE A 312 12.54 15.72 26.88
CA PHE A 312 12.09 15.11 25.63
C PHE A 312 10.63 15.43 25.33
N ARG A 313 9.74 15.41 26.34
CA ARG A 313 8.34 15.81 26.16
C ARG A 313 8.21 17.22 25.59
N GLN A 314 8.99 18.18 26.10
CA GLN A 314 8.97 19.54 25.58
C GLN A 314 9.40 19.62 24.11
N VAL A 315 10.39 18.83 23.72
CA VAL A 315 10.81 18.74 22.32
C VAL A 315 9.68 18.18 21.44
N PHE A 316 9.11 17.03 21.81
CA PHE A 316 8.04 16.40 21.04
C PHE A 316 6.80 17.28 20.95
N GLU A 317 6.45 18.00 22.01
CA GLU A 317 5.32 18.95 22.04
C GLU A 317 5.47 20.09 21.02
N VAL A 318 6.70 20.55 20.76
CA VAL A 318 6.96 21.56 19.70
C VAL A 318 6.64 21.00 18.33
N PHE A 319 7.07 19.76 18.03
CA PHE A 319 6.79 19.12 16.74
C PHE A 319 5.32 18.80 16.58
N GLU A 320 4.65 18.32 17.63
CA GLU A 320 3.21 18.07 17.65
C GLU A 320 2.41 19.34 17.32
N ARG A 321 2.69 20.45 17.99
CA ARG A 321 1.99 21.74 17.76
C ARG A 321 2.17 22.27 16.34
N ASN A 322 3.32 21.99 15.73
CA ASN A 322 3.61 22.37 14.35
C ASN A 322 3.16 21.32 13.31
N GLY A 323 2.49 20.24 13.74
CA GLY A 323 1.96 19.20 12.86
C GLY A 323 3.05 18.36 12.15
N VAL A 324 4.26 18.28 12.72
CA VAL A 324 5.38 17.53 12.15
C VAL A 324 5.50 16.16 12.79
N SER A 325 5.31 15.10 11.99
CA SER A 325 5.51 13.73 12.42
C SER A 325 6.99 13.37 12.49
N ILE A 326 7.41 12.76 13.59
CA ILE A 326 8.77 12.29 13.82
C ILE A 326 8.84 10.81 13.47
N GLU A 327 9.77 10.43 12.59
CA GLU A 327 9.94 9.03 12.20
C GLU A 327 10.99 8.31 13.06
N TYR A 328 12.11 8.97 13.39
CA TYR A 328 13.14 8.41 14.28
C TYR A 328 13.64 9.47 15.27
N ALA A 329 14.05 9.03 16.45
CA ALA A 329 14.51 9.91 17.52
C ALA A 329 15.75 9.35 18.24
N PRO A 330 16.90 9.18 17.55
CA PRO A 330 18.11 8.74 18.22
C PRO A 330 18.56 9.77 19.26
N SER A 331 18.89 9.28 20.46
CA SER A 331 19.26 10.12 21.60
C SER A 331 20.65 9.77 22.12
N GLY A 332 21.37 10.80 22.59
CA GLY A 332 22.58 10.68 23.40
C GLY A 332 22.34 11.13 24.83
N ILE A 333 23.44 11.30 25.59
CA ILE A 333 23.35 11.73 27.00
C ILE A 333 22.73 13.14 27.11
N ASP A 334 23.25 14.09 26.36
CA ASP A 334 22.84 15.49 26.37
C ASP A 334 22.37 15.98 24.98
N CYS A 335 21.91 15.07 24.13
CA CYS A 335 21.42 15.42 22.82
C CYS A 335 20.25 14.52 22.38
N LEU A 336 19.39 15.08 21.54
CA LEU A 336 18.29 14.41 20.88
C LEU A 336 18.28 14.83 19.42
N SER A 337 18.29 13.85 18.52
CA SER A 337 18.16 14.10 17.09
C SER A 337 16.79 13.60 16.61
N LEU A 338 16.05 14.45 15.90
CA LEU A 338 14.74 14.10 15.37
C LEU A 338 14.81 14.03 13.85
N VAL A 339 14.48 12.87 13.31
CA VAL A 339 14.46 12.62 11.87
C VAL A 339 13.04 12.78 11.35
N VAL A 340 12.86 13.71 10.44
CA VAL A 340 11.55 14.11 9.93
C VAL A 340 11.59 14.24 8.39
N PRO A 341 10.48 13.98 7.69
CA PRO A 341 10.40 14.27 6.25
C PRO A 341 10.60 15.76 5.99
N SER A 342 11.53 16.10 5.10
CA SER A 342 11.89 17.50 4.80
C SER A 342 10.69 18.31 4.32
N GLU A 343 9.80 17.71 3.54
CA GLU A 343 8.57 18.36 3.05
C GLU A 343 7.59 18.76 4.17
N LYS A 344 7.61 18.05 5.30
CA LYS A 344 6.73 18.32 6.44
C LYS A 344 7.28 19.43 7.34
N ILE A 345 8.61 19.46 7.50
CA ILE A 345 9.23 20.47 8.38
C ILE A 345 9.53 21.77 7.64
N ALA A 346 9.83 21.76 6.36
CA ALA A 346 10.23 22.95 5.61
C ALA A 346 9.26 24.16 5.75
N PRO A 347 7.92 23.99 5.70
CA PRO A 347 7.00 25.12 5.85
C PRO A 347 7.02 25.76 7.24
N CYS A 348 7.40 25.03 8.30
CA CYS A 348 7.37 25.48 9.68
C CYS A 348 8.74 25.44 10.37
N LEU A 349 9.83 25.22 9.65
CA LEU A 349 11.17 25.02 10.20
C LEU A 349 11.58 26.12 11.18
N TYR A 350 11.46 27.39 10.76
CA TYR A 350 11.84 28.50 11.60
C TYR A 350 10.95 28.66 12.86
N SER A 351 9.66 28.31 12.75
CA SER A 351 8.75 28.28 13.92
C SER A 351 9.21 27.21 14.92
N VAL A 352 9.49 26.01 14.43
CA VAL A 352 9.97 24.89 15.26
C VAL A 352 11.29 25.27 15.96
N LEU A 353 12.28 25.79 15.21
CA LEU A 353 13.58 26.19 15.78
C LEU A 353 13.42 27.29 16.82
N GLY A 354 12.62 28.33 16.53
CA GLY A 354 12.38 29.44 17.47
C GLY A 354 11.66 29.00 18.75
N GLU A 355 10.71 28.07 18.66
CA GLU A 355 10.06 27.50 19.84
C GLU A 355 11.01 26.65 20.68
N LEU A 356 11.83 25.80 20.03
CA LEU A 356 12.84 25.00 20.72
C LEU A 356 13.86 25.86 21.44
N GLU A 357 14.34 26.91 20.76
CA GLU A 357 15.28 27.86 21.37
C GLU A 357 14.69 28.58 22.59
N LYS A 358 13.44 29.05 22.47
CA LYS A 358 12.74 29.75 23.57
C LYS A 358 12.45 28.85 24.77
N GLN A 359 12.00 27.61 24.52
CA GLN A 359 11.54 26.72 25.60
C GLN A 359 12.70 25.98 26.28
N LEU A 360 13.65 25.47 25.49
CA LEU A 360 14.73 24.63 26.01
C LEU A 360 16.01 25.40 26.26
N LYS A 361 16.25 26.51 25.54
CA LYS A 361 17.54 27.21 25.52
C LYS A 361 18.70 26.22 25.34
N PRO A 362 18.75 25.52 24.20
CA PRO A 362 19.76 24.53 23.93
C PRO A 362 21.14 25.17 23.78
N ASP A 363 22.20 24.43 24.10
CA ASP A 363 23.58 24.87 23.87
C ASP A 363 23.90 24.89 22.37
N HIS A 364 23.33 23.90 21.62
CA HIS A 364 23.41 23.81 20.18
C HIS A 364 22.09 23.34 19.58
N LEU A 365 21.68 24.00 18.52
CA LEU A 365 20.54 23.62 17.68
C LEU A 365 21.00 23.61 16.23
N HIS A 366 20.92 22.44 15.60
CA HIS A 366 21.44 22.23 14.26
C HIS A 366 20.45 21.45 13.40
N VAL A 367 20.35 21.80 12.11
CA VAL A 367 19.57 21.09 11.11
C VAL A 367 20.50 20.54 10.04
N THR A 368 20.46 19.24 9.84
CA THR A 368 21.13 18.58 8.72
C THR A 368 20.10 18.17 7.69
N GLU A 369 20.18 18.78 6.53
CA GLU A 369 19.29 18.49 5.39
C GLU A 369 19.90 17.48 4.42
N ASN A 370 19.14 17.08 3.39
CA ASN A 370 19.57 16.17 2.33
C ASN A 370 20.03 14.80 2.87
N ILE A 371 19.30 14.30 3.83
CA ILE A 371 19.46 12.96 4.37
C ILE A 371 18.52 11.99 3.67
N SER A 372 18.98 10.78 3.49
CA SER A 372 18.18 9.65 3.03
C SER A 372 18.30 8.50 4.02
N ILE A 373 17.20 7.79 4.22
CA ILE A 373 17.13 6.65 5.12
C ILE A 373 17.22 5.38 4.28
N VAL A 374 18.06 4.45 4.71
CA VAL A 374 18.20 3.10 4.13
C VAL A 374 18.05 2.10 5.25
N ALA A 375 17.23 1.08 5.04
CA ALA A 375 17.02 0.00 5.99
C ALA A 375 17.32 -1.36 5.36
N ALA A 376 18.05 -2.17 6.10
CA ALA A 376 18.16 -3.62 5.88
C ALA A 376 17.16 -4.31 6.82
N VAL A 377 16.28 -5.14 6.27
CA VAL A 377 15.21 -5.82 7.00
C VAL A 377 15.37 -7.33 6.88
N GLY A 378 15.24 -8.06 8.00
CA GLY A 378 15.28 -9.51 7.99
C GLY A 378 15.10 -10.10 9.39
N ARG A 379 14.12 -11.01 9.56
CA ARG A 379 13.83 -11.68 10.84
C ARG A 379 14.99 -12.52 11.40
N LYS A 380 15.92 -12.96 10.54
CA LYS A 380 17.04 -13.79 10.95
C LYS A 380 18.21 -12.97 11.52
N MET A 381 18.17 -11.65 11.42
CA MET A 381 19.23 -10.77 11.97
C MET A 381 19.33 -10.85 13.49
N VAL A 382 18.18 -11.02 14.17
CA VAL A 382 18.06 -11.13 15.65
C VAL A 382 18.98 -12.22 16.23
N PHE A 383 19.14 -13.32 15.51
CA PHE A 383 19.87 -14.50 16.01
C PHE A 383 21.29 -14.64 15.43
N ARG A 384 21.78 -13.64 14.70
CA ARG A 384 23.06 -13.69 13.98
C ARG A 384 24.01 -12.61 14.46
N PRO A 385 24.89 -12.89 15.46
CA PRO A 385 25.91 -11.94 15.89
C PRO A 385 26.77 -11.46 14.71
N GLY A 386 27.15 -10.17 14.75
CA GLY A 386 28.00 -9.56 13.74
C GLY A 386 27.25 -8.98 12.53
N THR A 387 25.92 -9.08 12.46
CA THR A 387 25.13 -8.53 11.34
C THR A 387 25.32 -7.03 11.18
N SER A 388 25.20 -6.25 12.27
CA SER A 388 25.41 -4.80 12.27
C SER A 388 26.84 -4.46 11.82
N GLY A 389 27.84 -5.21 12.33
CA GLY A 389 29.25 -5.02 11.95
C GLY A 389 29.46 -5.19 10.45
N ARG A 390 28.86 -6.21 9.83
CA ARG A 390 28.94 -6.42 8.37
C ARG A 390 28.28 -5.30 7.58
N ILE A 391 27.09 -4.82 8.02
CA ILE A 391 26.38 -3.70 7.37
C ILE A 391 27.24 -2.44 7.41
N PHE A 392 27.77 -2.08 8.57
CA PHE A 392 28.56 -0.86 8.72
C PHE A 392 29.94 -0.97 8.04
N ALA A 393 30.58 -2.14 8.07
CA ALA A 393 31.83 -2.38 7.35
C ALA A 393 31.62 -2.23 5.84
N ALA A 394 30.60 -2.85 5.29
CA ALA A 394 30.29 -2.75 3.86
C ALA A 394 30.09 -1.29 3.40
N LEU A 395 29.35 -0.48 4.17
CA LEU A 395 29.17 0.94 3.86
C LEU A 395 30.47 1.72 3.98
N GLY A 396 31.24 1.49 5.05
CA GLY A 396 32.49 2.19 5.30
C GLY A 396 33.58 1.89 4.26
N GLU A 397 33.71 0.63 3.83
CA GLU A 397 34.66 0.20 2.79
C GLU A 397 34.40 0.86 1.43
N HIS A 398 33.16 1.27 1.20
CA HIS A 398 32.73 2.00 -0.01
C HIS A 398 32.67 3.52 0.18
N GLY A 399 33.23 4.03 1.30
CA GLY A 399 33.31 5.47 1.58
C GLY A 399 32.00 6.14 1.90
N ILE A 400 30.96 5.36 2.26
CA ILE A 400 29.64 5.89 2.61
C ILE A 400 29.62 6.24 4.09
N ASN A 401 29.43 7.53 4.39
CA ASN A 401 29.35 8.01 5.77
C ASN A 401 27.95 7.81 6.35
N ILE A 402 27.88 7.23 7.54
CA ILE A 402 26.63 7.02 8.28
C ILE A 402 26.36 8.24 9.17
N ARG A 403 25.25 8.91 8.95
CA ARG A 403 24.80 10.12 9.68
C ARG A 403 23.92 9.78 10.88
N MET A 404 23.25 8.66 10.84
CA MET A 404 22.33 8.21 11.89
C MET A 404 22.24 6.68 11.85
N ILE A 405 22.06 6.06 13.00
CA ILE A 405 21.77 4.64 13.16
C ILE A 405 20.55 4.50 14.04
N SER A 406 19.64 3.65 13.65
CA SER A 406 18.50 3.23 14.48
C SER A 406 18.26 1.74 14.28
N GLN A 407 17.86 1.06 15.36
CA GLN A 407 17.46 -0.33 15.34
C GLN A 407 16.24 -0.46 16.27
N GLY A 408 15.17 -1.08 15.77
CA GLY A 408 13.98 -1.32 16.57
C GLY A 408 14.22 -2.38 17.67
N PRO A 409 13.37 -2.43 18.71
CA PRO A 409 13.47 -3.39 19.80
C PRO A 409 13.29 -4.84 19.32
N ASP A 410 12.60 -5.05 18.22
CA ASP A 410 12.37 -6.38 17.62
C ASP A 410 13.55 -6.85 16.78
N GLU A 411 14.60 -6.01 16.62
CA GLU A 411 15.82 -6.27 15.86
C GLU A 411 15.59 -6.74 14.40
N LEU A 412 14.39 -6.50 13.87
CA LEU A 412 13.98 -6.88 12.52
C LEU A 412 14.63 -6.02 11.44
N ASN A 413 15.14 -4.85 11.82
CA ASN A 413 15.74 -3.90 10.91
C ASN A 413 17.02 -3.28 11.48
N ILE A 414 17.86 -2.81 10.57
CA ILE A 414 18.94 -1.87 10.86
C ILE A 414 18.80 -0.71 9.89
N ILE A 415 18.62 0.47 10.45
CA ILE A 415 18.32 1.69 9.72
C ILE A 415 19.54 2.61 9.79
N VAL A 416 19.98 3.10 8.64
CA VAL A 416 21.05 4.08 8.55
C VAL A 416 20.56 5.33 7.81
N GLY A 417 20.93 6.49 8.33
CA GLY A 417 20.83 7.76 7.61
C GLY A 417 22.14 8.01 6.86
N VAL A 418 22.04 8.35 5.58
CA VAL A 418 23.19 8.67 4.72
C VAL A 418 22.92 10.00 3.99
N ASP A 419 23.98 10.65 3.49
CA ASP A 419 23.78 11.80 2.60
C ASP A 419 23.02 11.34 1.34
N THR A 420 22.10 12.16 0.83
CA THR A 420 21.22 11.76 -0.29
C THR A 420 21.98 11.38 -1.57
N LYS A 421 23.20 11.91 -1.78
CA LYS A 421 24.08 11.48 -2.88
C LYS A 421 24.49 10.02 -2.78
N ASP A 422 24.60 9.48 -1.58
CA ASP A 422 25.05 8.12 -1.29
C ASP A 422 23.86 7.12 -1.18
N PHE A 423 22.62 7.57 -1.39
CA PHE A 423 21.41 6.76 -1.25
C PHE A 423 21.40 5.51 -2.12
N ALA A 424 21.56 5.68 -3.44
CA ALA A 424 21.57 4.55 -4.37
C ALA A 424 22.82 3.67 -4.18
N PRO A 425 24.05 4.22 -4.04
CA PRO A 425 25.22 3.43 -3.69
C PRO A 425 25.04 2.60 -2.41
N ALA A 426 24.44 3.15 -1.34
CA ALA A 426 24.24 2.42 -0.10
C ALA A 426 23.33 1.19 -0.29
N ILE A 427 22.23 1.33 -1.01
CA ILE A 427 21.33 0.21 -1.33
C ILE A 427 22.06 -0.85 -2.16
N GLN A 428 22.82 -0.45 -3.20
CA GLN A 428 23.58 -1.36 -4.05
C GLN A 428 24.66 -2.12 -3.27
N VAL A 429 25.41 -1.42 -2.42
CA VAL A 429 26.46 -2.01 -1.57
C VAL A 429 25.87 -3.06 -0.63
N LEU A 430 24.81 -2.70 0.09
CA LEU A 430 24.14 -3.64 0.99
C LEU A 430 23.56 -4.84 0.25
N TYR A 431 22.90 -4.62 -0.90
CA TYR A 431 22.38 -5.72 -1.72
C TYR A 431 23.50 -6.68 -2.16
N ASN A 432 24.59 -6.16 -2.69
CA ASN A 432 25.72 -6.99 -3.16
C ASN A 432 26.41 -7.74 -2.01
N SER A 433 26.47 -7.15 -0.81
CA SER A 433 27.14 -7.75 0.35
C SER A 433 26.35 -8.87 1.04
N PHE A 434 25.02 -8.90 0.86
CA PHE A 434 24.16 -9.82 1.59
C PHE A 434 23.29 -10.74 0.71
N VAL A 435 23.14 -10.42 -0.55
CA VAL A 435 22.26 -11.17 -1.48
C VAL A 435 23.05 -11.88 -2.58
N LYS A 436 24.16 -11.28 -3.04
CA LYS A 436 25.10 -11.88 -3.97
C LYS A 436 26.33 -12.43 -3.25
#